data_c9fb56f76da083bd4b93b5e3b96a5e6c
#
_entry.id   c9fb56f76da083bd4b93b5e3b96a5e6c
#
_cell.length_a   1.000
_cell.length_b   1.000
_cell.length_c   1.000
_cell.angle_alpha   90.00
_cell.angle_beta   90.00
_cell.angle_gamma   90.00
#
_symmetry.space_group_name_H-M   'P 1'
#
loop_
_entity.id
_entity.type
_entity.pdbx_description
1 polymer ?
#
loop_
_entity_poly.entity_id
_entity_poly.type
_entity_poly.pdbx_seq_one_letter_code
_entity_poly.pdbx_strand_id
1 'polypeptide(L)'
;MTYGAFQQAFFLDLQQAGLPLEEVRALWARWTEWTHGNRLAYSMVDPQTPLPNPEAAQAVLDRLKRHEPWAHIRGQVDFAGLSLASDSRALIPRPETEEVLHAALEVLPVGGRLLDWCSGSGCIALAAKQHRPDAHVEGWEWSEEALALARENQTHTGLDVDFMQADLNHLPLEPFKTFDVVVSNPPYIHPSEVLDPSVVDYEPQAALYSPESDVLHFYRRIEAWAQVQVAPGGYVVLECHADHARATAALFTAGWKAPEILRDFCGKERTLRVQRA
;
A
#
# COMPACT_ATOMS: atom_id res chain seq x y z
N MET A 1 -32.25 17.46 8.06
CA MET A 1 -31.84 17.09 6.67
C MET A 1 -32.34 15.68 6.39
N THR A 2 -32.89 15.43 5.22
CA THR A 2 -33.25 14.08 4.77
C THR A 2 -32.12 13.44 4.00
N TYR A 3 -32.19 12.11 3.81
CA TYR A 3 -31.21 11.35 3.05
C TYR A 3 -31.08 11.85 1.60
N GLY A 4 -32.22 12.09 0.94
CA GLY A 4 -32.24 12.61 -0.43
C GLY A 4 -31.67 14.02 -0.55
N ALA A 5 -31.94 14.90 0.42
CA ALA A 5 -31.35 16.22 0.43
C ALA A 5 -29.82 16.19 0.64
N PHE A 6 -29.33 15.31 1.51
CA PHE A 6 -27.89 15.11 1.70
C PHE A 6 -27.22 14.51 0.46
N GLN A 7 -27.85 13.52 -0.16
CA GLN A 7 -27.34 12.94 -1.41
C GLN A 7 -27.18 13.99 -2.50
N GLN A 8 -28.17 14.85 -2.70
CA GLN A 8 -28.09 15.94 -3.68
C GLN A 8 -26.94 16.90 -3.38
N ALA A 9 -26.77 17.30 -2.11
CA ALA A 9 -25.67 18.14 -1.69
C ALA A 9 -24.33 17.44 -1.91
N PHE A 10 -24.20 16.16 -1.53
CA PHE A 10 -23.00 15.34 -1.69
C PHE A 10 -22.52 15.31 -3.14
N PHE A 11 -23.44 15.03 -4.07
CA PHE A 11 -23.11 14.97 -5.50
C PHE A 11 -22.76 16.34 -6.06
N LEU A 12 -23.54 17.38 -5.74
CA LEU A 12 -23.31 18.72 -6.23
C LEU A 12 -21.98 19.29 -5.73
N ASP A 13 -21.74 19.21 -4.42
CA ASP A 13 -20.57 19.81 -3.78
C ASP A 13 -19.27 19.15 -4.23
N LEU A 14 -19.23 17.81 -4.33
CA LEU A 14 -18.03 17.10 -4.79
C LEU A 14 -17.74 17.36 -6.28
N GLN A 15 -18.77 17.44 -7.12
CA GLN A 15 -18.55 17.83 -8.52
C GLN A 15 -18.06 19.29 -8.65
N GLN A 16 -18.53 20.18 -7.82
CA GLN A 16 -18.03 21.57 -7.74
C GLN A 16 -16.59 21.64 -7.22
N ALA A 17 -16.20 20.71 -6.36
CA ALA A 17 -14.82 20.52 -5.90
C ALA A 17 -13.91 19.88 -6.96
N GLY A 18 -14.45 19.50 -8.14
CA GLY A 18 -13.69 18.98 -9.26
C GLY A 18 -13.64 17.45 -9.36
N LEU A 19 -14.33 16.70 -8.49
CA LEU A 19 -14.32 15.24 -8.57
C LEU A 19 -15.18 14.73 -9.74
N PRO A 20 -14.70 13.75 -10.52
CA PRO A 20 -15.47 13.12 -11.59
C PRO A 20 -16.73 12.44 -11.05
N LEU A 21 -17.81 12.42 -11.82
CA LEU A 21 -19.10 11.84 -11.40
C LEU A 21 -18.97 10.36 -10.99
N GLU A 22 -18.12 9.59 -11.64
CA GLU A 22 -17.90 8.17 -11.32
C GLU A 22 -17.27 8.01 -9.92
N GLU A 23 -16.30 8.85 -9.60
CA GLU A 23 -15.67 8.88 -8.29
C GLU A 23 -16.66 9.31 -7.19
N VAL A 24 -17.46 10.34 -7.45
CA VAL A 24 -18.53 10.77 -6.52
C VAL A 24 -19.51 9.64 -6.25
N ARG A 25 -19.88 8.86 -7.27
CA ARG A 25 -20.73 7.66 -7.11
C ARG A 25 -20.07 6.59 -6.26
N ALA A 26 -18.79 6.34 -6.48
CA ALA A 26 -18.03 5.37 -5.69
C ALA A 26 -17.90 5.82 -4.22
N LEU A 27 -17.64 7.09 -3.97
CA LEU A 27 -17.59 7.66 -2.62
C LEU A 27 -18.94 7.61 -1.91
N TRP A 28 -20.03 7.90 -2.63
CA TRP A 28 -21.38 7.74 -2.10
C TRP A 28 -21.68 6.30 -1.70
N ALA A 29 -21.33 5.34 -2.54
CA ALA A 29 -21.53 3.92 -2.24
C ALA A 29 -20.70 3.48 -1.02
N ARG A 30 -19.44 3.90 -0.92
CA ARG A 30 -18.57 3.64 0.25
C ARG A 30 -19.11 4.27 1.52
N TRP A 31 -19.57 5.52 1.46
CA TRP A 31 -20.15 6.21 2.61
C TRP A 31 -21.43 5.52 3.10
N THR A 32 -22.31 5.12 2.18
CA THR A 32 -23.55 4.41 2.52
C THR A 32 -23.28 3.01 3.06
N GLU A 33 -22.30 2.29 2.51
CA GLU A 33 -21.87 1.01 3.05
C GLU A 33 -21.33 1.15 4.48
N TRP A 34 -20.48 2.14 4.71
CA TRP A 34 -19.89 2.41 6.02
C TRP A 34 -20.93 2.78 7.07
N THR A 35 -21.93 3.57 6.70
CA THR A 35 -22.97 4.05 7.64
C THR A 35 -24.08 3.04 7.89
N HIS A 36 -24.35 2.12 6.97
CA HIS A 36 -25.46 1.15 7.02
C HIS A 36 -25.02 -0.31 7.06
N GLY A 37 -23.72 -0.60 6.92
CA GLY A 37 -23.18 -1.97 6.90
C GLY A 37 -23.55 -2.78 5.66
N ASN A 38 -24.11 -2.16 4.60
CA ASN A 38 -24.54 -2.86 3.39
C ASN A 38 -24.35 -1.99 2.14
N ARG A 39 -23.66 -2.55 1.12
CA ARG A 39 -23.44 -1.92 -0.20
C ARG A 39 -24.73 -1.56 -0.94
N LEU A 40 -25.81 -2.31 -0.74
CA LEU A 40 -27.09 -2.06 -1.41
C LEU A 40 -27.95 -1.03 -0.67
N ALA A 41 -27.57 -0.61 0.52
CA ALA A 41 -28.34 0.33 1.33
C ALA A 41 -28.65 1.64 0.58
N TYR A 42 -27.70 2.10 -0.27
CA TYR A 42 -27.87 3.35 -1.01
C TYR A 42 -29.08 3.35 -1.97
N SER A 43 -29.50 2.18 -2.46
CA SER A 43 -30.64 2.01 -3.38
C SER A 43 -31.96 1.70 -2.64
N MET A 44 -31.89 1.40 -1.36
CA MET A 44 -33.03 0.94 -0.57
C MET A 44 -33.53 1.95 0.47
N VAL A 45 -32.75 3.03 0.75
CA VAL A 45 -33.15 4.06 1.71
C VAL A 45 -34.13 5.01 1.04
N ASP A 46 -35.33 5.18 1.66
CA ASP A 46 -36.27 6.20 1.23
C ASP A 46 -35.62 7.59 1.34
N PRO A 47 -35.57 8.37 0.23
CA PRO A 47 -35.00 9.73 0.23
C PRO A 47 -35.60 10.67 1.27
N GLN A 48 -36.82 10.42 1.75
CA GLN A 48 -37.47 11.20 2.79
C GLN A 48 -37.05 10.80 4.21
N THR A 49 -36.33 9.70 4.37
CA THR A 49 -35.82 9.26 5.67
C THR A 49 -34.92 10.35 6.27
N PRO A 50 -35.13 10.73 7.56
CA PRO A 50 -34.22 11.64 8.24
C PRO A 50 -32.81 11.07 8.31
N LEU A 51 -31.80 11.90 8.05
CA LEU A 51 -30.40 11.51 8.20
C LEU A 51 -30.07 11.32 9.69
N PRO A 52 -29.56 10.16 10.14
CA PRO A 52 -29.38 9.88 11.56
C PRO A 52 -28.43 10.83 12.27
N ASN A 53 -27.34 11.23 11.59
CA ASN A 53 -26.34 12.17 12.12
C ASN A 53 -25.93 13.17 11.02
N PRO A 54 -26.69 14.25 10.80
CA PRO A 54 -26.40 15.24 9.76
C PRO A 54 -25.05 15.95 9.93
N GLU A 55 -24.63 16.19 11.17
CA GLU A 55 -23.37 16.89 11.45
C GLU A 55 -22.16 16.01 11.08
N ALA A 56 -22.17 14.74 11.45
CA ALA A 56 -21.13 13.80 11.09
C ALA A 56 -21.08 13.58 9.57
N ALA A 57 -22.23 13.47 8.91
CA ALA A 57 -22.31 13.35 7.46
C ALA A 57 -21.74 14.60 6.76
N GLN A 58 -22.05 15.79 7.25
CA GLN A 58 -21.50 17.04 6.72
C GLN A 58 -19.98 17.12 6.94
N ALA A 59 -19.48 16.71 8.09
CA ALA A 59 -18.04 16.67 8.36
C ALA A 59 -17.29 15.77 7.38
N VAL A 60 -17.85 14.60 7.03
CA VAL A 60 -17.30 13.71 5.99
C VAL A 60 -17.30 14.40 4.62
N LEU A 61 -18.41 15.02 4.23
CA LEU A 61 -18.49 15.75 2.96
C LEU A 61 -17.46 16.88 2.88
N ASP A 62 -17.26 17.64 3.97
CA ASP A 62 -16.29 18.73 4.02
C ASP A 62 -14.83 18.22 3.91
N ARG A 63 -14.54 17.03 4.42
CA ARG A 63 -13.23 16.36 4.23
C ARG A 63 -13.03 15.92 2.78
N LEU A 64 -14.04 15.28 2.18
CA LEU A 64 -14.00 14.86 0.77
C LEU A 64 -13.83 16.05 -0.20
N LYS A 65 -14.46 17.19 0.07
CA LYS A 65 -14.30 18.44 -0.70
C LYS A 65 -12.87 18.98 -0.70
N ARG A 66 -12.09 18.61 0.31
CA ARG A 66 -10.64 18.89 0.38
C ARG A 66 -9.77 17.79 -0.23
N HIS A 67 -10.36 16.86 -0.97
CA HIS A 67 -9.70 15.71 -1.55
C HIS A 67 -9.05 14.76 -0.54
N GLU A 68 -9.50 14.79 0.72
CA GLU A 68 -8.97 13.87 1.71
C GLU A 68 -9.33 12.42 1.34
N PRO A 69 -8.34 11.47 1.34
CA PRO A 69 -8.59 10.10 0.94
C PRO A 69 -9.63 9.42 1.80
N TRP A 70 -10.51 8.63 1.17
CA TRP A 70 -11.55 7.88 1.88
C TRP A 70 -10.99 7.00 3.02
N ALA A 71 -9.83 6.38 2.80
CA ALA A 71 -9.17 5.56 3.82
C ALA A 71 -8.83 6.36 5.09
N HIS A 72 -8.37 7.61 4.93
CA HIS A 72 -8.08 8.50 6.07
C HIS A 72 -9.36 8.99 6.75
N ILE A 73 -10.43 9.23 5.97
CA ILE A 73 -11.73 9.62 6.53
C ILE A 73 -12.33 8.49 7.37
N ARG A 74 -12.25 7.26 6.85
CA ARG A 74 -12.69 6.04 7.53
C ARG A 74 -11.76 5.65 8.69
N GLY A 75 -10.50 6.07 8.64
CA GLY A 75 -9.44 5.65 9.57
C GLY A 75 -8.95 4.23 9.33
N GLN A 76 -9.39 3.58 8.24
CA GLN A 76 -9.09 2.19 7.93
C GLN A 76 -9.05 1.94 6.43
N VAL A 77 -8.26 0.94 6.02
CA VAL A 77 -8.21 0.40 4.66
C VAL A 77 -8.24 -1.12 4.69
N ASP A 78 -8.92 -1.73 3.73
CA ASP A 78 -8.93 -3.18 3.58
C ASP A 78 -7.78 -3.59 2.62
N PHE A 79 -6.97 -4.58 3.03
CA PHE A 79 -5.83 -5.09 2.25
C PHE A 79 -5.66 -6.58 2.50
N ALA A 80 -5.69 -7.40 1.46
CA ALA A 80 -5.47 -8.86 1.48
C ALA A 80 -6.26 -9.59 2.60
N GLY A 81 -7.51 -9.16 2.86
CA GLY A 81 -8.37 -9.73 3.88
C GLY A 81 -8.17 -9.20 5.29
N LEU A 82 -7.28 -8.23 5.49
CA LEU A 82 -7.11 -7.48 6.73
C LEU A 82 -7.82 -6.13 6.65
N SER A 83 -8.31 -5.63 7.79
CA SER A 83 -8.70 -4.23 7.96
C SER A 83 -7.64 -3.53 8.80
N LEU A 84 -6.91 -2.60 8.19
CA LEU A 84 -5.75 -1.94 8.77
C LEU A 84 -6.06 -0.46 9.06
N ALA A 85 -5.56 0.08 10.16
CA ALA A 85 -5.59 1.52 10.42
C ALA A 85 -4.82 2.25 9.30
N SER A 86 -5.36 3.41 8.89
CA SER A 86 -4.81 4.21 7.79
C SER A 86 -4.96 5.69 8.09
N ASP A 87 -3.85 6.40 8.05
CA ASP A 87 -3.75 7.84 8.21
C ASP A 87 -2.50 8.41 7.51
N SER A 88 -2.19 9.68 7.71
CA SER A 88 -1.10 10.38 7.02
C SER A 88 0.32 9.90 7.39
N ARG A 89 0.48 8.93 8.29
CA ARG A 89 1.80 8.42 8.70
C ARG A 89 2.43 7.48 7.67
N ALA A 90 1.62 6.84 6.81
CA ALA A 90 2.12 5.90 5.80
C ALA A 90 1.32 5.97 4.50
N LEU A 91 1.89 5.44 3.43
CA LEU A 91 1.19 5.22 2.15
C LEU A 91 -0.06 4.36 2.39
N ILE A 92 -1.18 4.77 1.83
CA ILE A 92 -2.40 3.95 1.82
C ILE A 92 -2.13 2.69 0.99
N PRO A 93 -2.31 1.47 1.53
CA PRO A 93 -2.15 0.23 0.78
C PRO A 93 -2.93 0.24 -0.54
N ARG A 94 -2.27 -0.13 -1.64
CA ARG A 94 -2.86 -0.14 -2.98
C ARG A 94 -3.30 -1.54 -3.37
N PRO A 95 -4.41 -1.70 -4.13
CA PRO A 95 -4.86 -3.02 -4.59
C PRO A 95 -3.81 -3.78 -5.41
N GLU A 96 -3.01 -3.08 -6.22
CA GLU A 96 -1.93 -3.68 -7.02
C GLU A 96 -0.84 -4.32 -6.15
N THR A 97 -0.63 -3.80 -4.95
CA THR A 97 0.35 -4.33 -4.00
C THR A 97 -0.05 -5.72 -3.45
N GLU A 98 -1.35 -6.08 -3.50
CA GLU A 98 -1.78 -7.44 -3.17
C GLU A 98 -1.22 -8.49 -4.14
N GLU A 99 -1.04 -8.13 -5.41
CA GLU A 99 -0.43 -9.03 -6.40
C GLU A 99 1.07 -9.23 -6.14
N VAL A 100 1.75 -8.17 -5.68
CA VAL A 100 3.15 -8.26 -5.23
C VAL A 100 3.28 -9.20 -4.03
N LEU A 101 2.38 -9.08 -3.06
CA LEU A 101 2.29 -10.01 -1.94
C LEU A 101 2.08 -11.45 -2.42
N HIS A 102 1.11 -11.70 -3.30
CA HIS A 102 0.84 -13.03 -3.82
C HIS A 102 2.06 -13.64 -4.54
N ALA A 103 2.76 -12.85 -5.38
CA ALA A 103 3.97 -13.28 -6.05
C ALA A 103 5.10 -13.65 -5.08
N ALA A 104 5.18 -12.97 -3.92
CA ALA A 104 6.12 -13.31 -2.86
C ALA A 104 5.72 -14.60 -2.11
N LEU A 105 4.43 -14.76 -1.81
CA LEU A 105 3.91 -15.94 -1.12
C LEU A 105 4.04 -17.24 -1.94
N GLU A 106 3.93 -17.16 -3.27
CA GLU A 106 4.12 -18.31 -4.18
C GLU A 106 5.51 -18.94 -4.08
N VAL A 107 6.53 -18.14 -3.77
CA VAL A 107 7.94 -18.58 -3.71
C VAL A 107 8.47 -18.71 -2.29
N LEU A 108 7.68 -18.38 -1.28
CA LEU A 108 8.06 -18.49 0.13
C LEU A 108 8.00 -19.95 0.59
N PRO A 109 9.13 -20.59 0.99
CA PRO A 109 9.12 -21.97 1.45
C PRO A 109 8.36 -22.13 2.78
N VAL A 110 7.98 -23.36 3.10
CA VAL A 110 7.34 -23.68 4.39
C VAL A 110 8.32 -23.35 5.52
N GLY A 111 7.85 -22.61 6.52
CA GLY A 111 8.68 -22.12 7.63
C GLY A 111 9.74 -21.10 7.22
N GLY A 112 9.65 -20.56 5.99
CA GLY A 112 10.61 -19.62 5.42
C GLY A 112 10.62 -18.26 6.09
N ARG A 113 11.66 -17.49 5.80
CA ARG A 113 11.87 -16.13 6.31
C ARG A 113 11.55 -15.10 5.24
N LEU A 114 10.59 -14.23 5.50
CA LEU A 114 10.21 -13.14 4.62
C LEU A 114 10.56 -11.79 5.26
N LEU A 115 11.18 -10.92 4.49
CA LEU A 115 11.35 -9.51 4.83
C LEU A 115 10.48 -8.65 3.92
N ASP A 116 9.63 -7.83 4.52
CA ASP A 116 8.96 -6.71 3.88
C ASP A 116 9.79 -5.44 4.10
N TRP A 117 10.39 -4.92 3.05
CA TRP A 117 11.25 -3.76 3.11
C TRP A 117 10.53 -2.50 2.58
N CYS A 118 10.67 -1.36 3.26
CA CYS A 118 9.81 -0.18 3.13
C CYS A 118 8.36 -0.53 3.50
N SER A 119 8.21 -1.12 4.70
CA SER A 119 6.97 -1.78 5.13
C SER A 119 5.78 -0.84 5.31
N GLY A 120 6.02 0.48 5.48
CA GLY A 120 4.99 1.49 5.62
C GLY A 120 4.04 1.19 6.78
N SER A 121 2.76 1.02 6.48
CA SER A 121 1.72 0.63 7.45
C SER A 121 1.82 -0.82 7.93
N GLY A 122 2.80 -1.60 7.42
CA GLY A 122 2.96 -3.03 7.69
C GLY A 122 2.04 -3.93 6.86
N CYS A 123 1.38 -3.42 5.85
CA CYS A 123 0.32 -4.14 5.13
C CYS A 123 0.81 -5.44 4.48
N ILE A 124 1.96 -5.43 3.79
CA ILE A 124 2.53 -6.64 3.17
C ILE A 124 2.96 -7.64 4.23
N ALA A 125 3.73 -7.19 5.25
CA ALA A 125 4.23 -8.07 6.31
C ALA A 125 3.11 -8.74 7.10
N LEU A 126 2.10 -7.96 7.52
CA LEU A 126 0.95 -8.48 8.27
C LEU A 126 0.12 -9.45 7.42
N ALA A 127 -0.16 -9.09 6.17
CA ALA A 127 -0.89 -9.99 5.27
C ALA A 127 -0.08 -11.25 4.94
N ALA A 128 1.24 -11.15 4.76
CA ALA A 128 2.10 -12.33 4.60
C ALA A 128 2.00 -13.26 5.81
N LYS A 129 2.06 -12.72 7.03
CA LYS A 129 1.91 -13.51 8.26
C LYS A 129 0.53 -14.15 8.40
N GLN A 130 -0.53 -13.44 8.01
CA GLN A 130 -1.90 -13.99 7.99
C GLN A 130 -2.03 -15.20 7.07
N HIS A 131 -1.50 -15.08 5.85
CA HIS A 131 -1.57 -16.14 4.83
C HIS A 131 -0.60 -17.29 5.10
N ARG A 132 0.53 -17.00 5.76
CA ARG A 132 1.60 -17.95 6.07
C ARG A 132 1.97 -17.88 7.57
N PRO A 133 1.10 -18.42 8.45
CA PRO A 133 1.34 -18.43 9.91
C PRO A 133 2.63 -19.17 10.30
N ASP A 134 3.08 -20.11 9.47
CA ASP A 134 4.33 -20.85 9.61
C ASP A 134 5.58 -20.02 9.35
N ALA A 135 5.49 -18.94 8.58
CA ALA A 135 6.64 -18.13 8.18
C ALA A 135 7.13 -17.20 9.31
N HIS A 136 8.43 -16.91 9.27
CA HIS A 136 9.04 -15.84 10.05
C HIS A 136 9.01 -14.56 9.23
N VAL A 137 8.21 -13.58 9.64
CA VAL A 137 8.00 -12.35 8.89
C VAL A 137 8.58 -11.17 9.65
N GLU A 138 9.36 -10.37 8.94
CA GLU A 138 9.91 -9.11 9.42
C GLU A 138 9.44 -7.96 8.52
N GLY A 139 9.18 -6.80 9.14
CA GLY A 139 8.90 -5.56 8.43
C GLY A 139 9.93 -4.49 8.79
N TRP A 140 10.66 -3.97 7.80
CA TRP A 140 11.65 -2.93 8.03
C TRP A 140 11.19 -1.61 7.42
N GLU A 141 11.21 -0.57 8.24
CA GLU A 141 10.72 0.76 7.86
C GLU A 141 11.68 1.86 8.37
N TRP A 142 11.92 2.87 7.54
CA TRP A 142 12.76 4.00 7.90
C TRP A 142 12.03 5.04 8.76
N SER A 143 10.77 5.34 8.44
CA SER A 143 9.95 6.32 9.14
C SER A 143 9.48 5.79 10.51
N GLU A 144 9.81 6.49 11.57
CA GLU A 144 9.28 6.17 12.92
C GLU A 144 7.77 6.25 13.00
N GLU A 145 7.16 7.19 12.26
CA GLU A 145 5.73 7.42 12.23
C GLU A 145 5.00 6.26 11.52
N ALA A 146 5.51 5.83 10.35
CA ALA A 146 4.99 4.68 9.63
C ALA A 146 5.18 3.38 10.44
N LEU A 147 6.35 3.22 11.07
CA LEU A 147 6.62 2.08 11.95
C LEU A 147 5.68 2.05 13.18
N ALA A 148 5.32 3.22 13.72
CA ALA A 148 4.33 3.30 14.79
C ALA A 148 2.94 2.83 14.31
N LEU A 149 2.54 3.21 13.10
CA LEU A 149 1.28 2.74 12.48
C LEU A 149 1.33 1.22 12.22
N ALA A 150 2.45 0.68 11.73
CA ALA A 150 2.62 -0.76 11.53
C ALA A 150 2.47 -1.55 12.84
N ARG A 151 3.04 -1.06 13.93
CA ARG A 151 2.89 -1.68 15.27
C ARG A 151 1.48 -1.56 15.84
N GLU A 152 0.78 -0.48 15.55
CA GLU A 152 -0.64 -0.32 15.86
C GLU A 152 -1.47 -1.36 15.10
N ASN A 153 -1.22 -1.52 13.81
CA ASN A 153 -1.85 -2.55 12.97
C ASN A 153 -1.51 -3.97 13.44
N GLN A 154 -0.28 -4.21 13.84
CA GLN A 154 0.13 -5.49 14.46
C GLN A 154 -0.69 -5.79 15.72
N THR A 155 -0.83 -4.80 16.58
CA THR A 155 -1.61 -4.94 17.83
C THR A 155 -3.08 -5.22 17.53
N HIS A 156 -3.64 -4.51 16.55
CA HIS A 156 -5.03 -4.65 16.14
C HIS A 156 -5.34 -6.02 15.53
N THR A 157 -4.43 -6.53 14.71
CA THR A 157 -4.59 -7.82 14.01
C THR A 157 -4.18 -9.02 14.87
N GLY A 158 -3.34 -8.80 15.89
CA GLY A 158 -2.77 -9.88 16.73
C GLY A 158 -1.75 -10.76 16.00
N LEU A 159 -1.26 -10.33 14.83
CA LEU A 159 -0.30 -11.08 14.03
C LEU A 159 1.14 -10.85 14.53
N ASP A 160 1.93 -11.92 14.57
CA ASP A 160 3.31 -11.88 15.06
C ASP A 160 4.29 -11.54 13.92
N VAL A 161 4.69 -10.27 13.83
CA VAL A 161 5.65 -9.73 12.86
C VAL A 161 6.71 -8.92 13.59
N ASP A 162 7.99 -9.13 13.25
CA ASP A 162 9.10 -8.39 13.83
C ASP A 162 9.31 -7.06 13.09
N PHE A 163 8.78 -5.95 13.62
CA PHE A 163 8.96 -4.62 13.03
C PHE A 163 10.22 -3.91 13.56
N MET A 164 11.11 -3.51 12.65
CA MET A 164 12.37 -2.84 12.96
C MET A 164 12.51 -1.54 12.17
N GLN A 165 13.07 -0.51 12.83
CA GLN A 165 13.49 0.70 12.13
C GLN A 165 14.81 0.44 11.40
N ALA A 166 14.80 0.69 10.08
CA ALA A 166 15.97 0.49 9.24
C ALA A 166 15.97 1.44 8.04
N ASP A 167 17.12 2.08 7.80
CA ASP A 167 17.31 2.94 6.63
C ASP A 167 18.02 2.17 5.51
N LEU A 168 17.32 1.98 4.39
CA LEU A 168 17.83 1.31 3.20
C LEU A 168 19.14 1.92 2.67
N ASN A 169 19.36 3.21 2.90
CA ASN A 169 20.58 3.90 2.46
C ASN A 169 21.80 3.60 3.33
N HIS A 170 21.60 3.16 4.58
CA HIS A 170 22.67 3.01 5.57
C HIS A 170 22.85 1.59 6.10
N LEU A 171 22.16 0.61 5.55
CA LEU A 171 22.33 -0.78 5.97
C LEU A 171 23.70 -1.36 5.57
N PRO A 172 24.29 -2.19 6.46
CA PRO A 172 25.55 -2.87 6.14
C PRO A 172 25.34 -3.88 5.00
N LEU A 173 26.32 -3.96 4.10
CA LEU A 173 26.38 -4.96 3.03
C LEU A 173 27.07 -6.25 3.49
N GLU A 174 27.34 -6.40 4.78
CA GLU A 174 27.88 -7.64 5.35
C GLU A 174 26.75 -8.62 5.71
N PRO A 175 26.92 -9.93 5.50
CA PRO A 175 25.90 -10.90 5.84
C PRO A 175 25.69 -10.95 7.37
N PHE A 176 24.49 -10.67 7.83
CA PHE A 176 24.13 -10.81 9.26
C PHE A 176 22.87 -11.66 9.48
N LYS A 177 22.02 -11.78 8.45
CA LYS A 177 20.78 -12.53 8.49
C LYS A 177 20.35 -12.87 7.08
N THR A 178 19.92 -14.08 6.81
CA THR A 178 19.45 -14.46 5.47
C THR A 178 17.95 -14.61 5.43
N PHE A 179 17.37 -14.20 4.30
CA PHE A 179 15.96 -14.31 4.00
C PHE A 179 15.73 -15.23 2.79
N ASP A 180 14.63 -15.96 2.80
CA ASP A 180 14.19 -16.76 1.65
C ASP A 180 13.48 -15.86 0.63
N VAL A 181 12.73 -14.86 1.10
CA VAL A 181 12.05 -13.88 0.26
C VAL A 181 12.23 -12.48 0.83
N VAL A 182 12.61 -11.55 -0.02
CA VAL A 182 12.54 -10.10 0.25
C VAL A 182 11.47 -9.52 -0.65
N VAL A 183 10.47 -8.90 -0.08
CA VAL A 183 9.42 -8.18 -0.80
C VAL A 183 9.50 -6.70 -0.48
N SER A 184 9.20 -5.81 -1.44
CA SER A 184 9.17 -4.37 -1.19
C SER A 184 8.27 -3.64 -2.19
N ASN A 185 7.58 -2.62 -1.68
CA ASN A 185 7.03 -1.53 -2.47
C ASN A 185 7.78 -0.23 -2.11
N PRO A 186 8.98 0.00 -2.69
CA PRO A 186 9.80 1.16 -2.35
C PRO A 186 9.29 2.43 -3.03
N PRO A 187 9.66 3.62 -2.56
CA PRO A 187 9.35 4.87 -3.24
C PRO A 187 9.97 4.89 -4.66
N TYR A 188 9.16 5.11 -5.69
CA TYR A 188 9.60 5.02 -7.10
C TYR A 188 9.12 6.16 -8.00
N ILE A 189 8.34 7.10 -7.47
CA ILE A 189 7.76 8.18 -8.27
C ILE A 189 8.82 9.26 -8.47
N HIS A 190 8.97 9.74 -9.72
CA HIS A 190 9.84 10.87 -9.99
C HIS A 190 9.20 12.16 -9.47
N PRO A 191 9.94 13.07 -8.78
CA PRO A 191 9.37 14.29 -8.21
C PRO A 191 8.67 15.24 -9.19
N SER A 192 8.95 15.12 -10.51
CA SER A 192 8.27 15.90 -11.54
C SER A 192 6.92 15.30 -12.01
N GLU A 193 6.55 14.12 -11.54
CA GLU A 193 5.27 13.52 -11.88
C GLU A 193 4.13 14.26 -11.17
N VAL A 194 3.06 14.52 -11.95
CA VAL A 194 1.86 15.15 -11.41
C VAL A 194 0.97 14.06 -10.82
N LEU A 195 0.81 14.08 -9.52
CA LEU A 195 -0.06 13.17 -8.78
C LEU A 195 -1.38 13.84 -8.44
N ASP A 196 -2.36 13.01 -8.11
CA ASP A 196 -3.65 13.48 -7.60
C ASP A 196 -3.47 14.26 -6.29
N PRO A 197 -4.20 15.36 -6.06
CA PRO A 197 -4.15 16.12 -4.81
C PRO A 197 -4.39 15.27 -3.56
N SER A 198 -5.25 14.25 -3.64
CA SER A 198 -5.49 13.33 -2.53
C SER A 198 -4.24 12.57 -2.09
N VAL A 199 -3.29 12.35 -2.99
CA VAL A 199 -2.00 11.70 -2.71
C VAL A 199 -1.00 12.71 -2.18
N VAL A 200 -0.80 13.81 -2.91
CA VAL A 200 0.26 14.80 -2.60
C VAL A 200 0.04 15.49 -1.26
N ASP A 201 -1.20 15.82 -0.94
CA ASP A 201 -1.55 16.63 0.24
C ASP A 201 -1.72 15.79 1.51
N TYR A 202 -1.94 14.46 1.37
CA TYR A 202 -2.35 13.62 2.50
C TYR A 202 -1.44 12.42 2.77
N GLU A 203 -0.60 11.99 1.82
CA GLU A 203 0.30 10.87 2.02
C GLU A 203 1.76 11.34 2.16
N PRO A 204 2.61 10.63 2.93
CA PRO A 204 3.96 11.11 3.21
C PRO A 204 4.83 11.09 1.94
N GLN A 205 5.43 12.24 1.60
CA GLN A 205 6.26 12.39 0.40
C GLN A 205 7.43 11.41 0.35
N ALA A 206 8.00 11.06 1.51
CA ALA A 206 9.08 10.09 1.61
C ALA A 206 8.68 8.67 1.19
N ALA A 207 7.38 8.34 1.23
CA ALA A 207 6.86 7.05 0.76
C ALA A 207 6.52 7.06 -0.74
N LEU A 208 6.49 8.24 -1.37
CA LEU A 208 6.12 8.42 -2.77
C LEU A 208 7.33 8.56 -3.68
N TYR A 209 8.22 9.48 -3.35
CA TYR A 209 9.22 9.97 -4.28
C TYR A 209 10.59 9.30 -4.11
N SER A 210 11.14 8.86 -5.24
CA SER A 210 12.57 8.57 -5.36
C SER A 210 13.39 9.86 -5.38
N PRO A 211 14.72 9.81 -5.13
CA PRO A 211 15.60 10.96 -5.38
C PRO A 211 15.47 11.47 -6.81
N GLU A 212 15.41 12.80 -6.99
CA GLU A 212 15.21 13.46 -8.30
C GLU A 212 16.22 13.03 -9.38
N SER A 213 17.44 12.72 -8.97
CA SER A 213 18.51 12.29 -9.89
C SER A 213 18.43 10.83 -10.32
N ASP A 214 17.65 9.98 -9.65
CA ASP A 214 17.68 8.52 -9.88
C ASP A 214 16.40 7.83 -9.43
N VAL A 215 15.46 7.60 -10.34
CA VAL A 215 14.22 6.84 -10.12
C VAL A 215 14.46 5.37 -9.75
N LEU A 216 15.64 4.84 -10.00
CA LEU A 216 16.02 3.47 -9.67
C LEU A 216 16.83 3.39 -8.36
N HIS A 217 16.97 4.48 -7.62
CA HIS A 217 17.80 4.57 -6.43
C HIS A 217 17.53 3.44 -5.43
N PHE A 218 16.29 3.30 -4.98
CA PHE A 218 15.94 2.30 -3.98
C PHE A 218 16.07 0.87 -4.52
N TYR A 219 15.78 0.64 -5.80
CA TYR A 219 15.97 -0.67 -6.43
C TYR A 219 17.44 -1.09 -6.46
N ARG A 220 18.37 -0.15 -6.75
CA ARG A 220 19.81 -0.43 -6.67
C ARG A 220 20.25 -0.76 -5.24
N ARG A 221 19.71 -0.05 -4.25
CA ARG A 221 20.03 -0.32 -2.84
C ARG A 221 19.51 -1.69 -2.42
N ILE A 222 18.29 -2.03 -2.82
CA ILE A 222 17.71 -3.36 -2.55
C ILE A 222 18.53 -4.45 -3.22
N GLU A 223 18.89 -4.30 -4.49
CA GLU A 223 19.68 -5.27 -5.22
C GLU A 223 21.04 -5.51 -4.55
N ALA A 224 21.80 -4.45 -4.27
CA ALA A 224 23.11 -4.55 -3.64
C ALA A 224 23.06 -5.22 -2.26
N TRP A 225 22.03 -4.92 -1.47
CA TRP A 225 21.82 -5.53 -0.15
C TRP A 225 21.35 -6.99 -0.29
N ALA A 226 20.43 -7.27 -1.19
CA ALA A 226 19.89 -8.61 -1.41
C ALA A 226 20.96 -9.61 -1.92
N GLN A 227 22.00 -9.13 -2.62
CA GLN A 227 23.16 -9.94 -3.02
C GLN A 227 23.79 -10.69 -1.84
N VAL A 228 23.70 -10.16 -0.63
CA VAL A 228 24.36 -10.75 0.55
C VAL A 228 23.36 -11.31 1.58
N GLN A 229 22.12 -10.85 1.56
CA GLN A 229 21.13 -11.19 2.60
C GLN A 229 20.03 -12.15 2.11
N VAL A 230 19.84 -12.31 0.80
CA VAL A 230 18.93 -13.33 0.28
C VAL A 230 19.66 -14.66 0.20
N ALA A 231 19.07 -15.73 0.68
CA ALA A 231 19.66 -17.07 0.61
C ALA A 231 19.84 -17.52 -0.85
N PRO A 232 20.86 -18.35 -1.18
CA PRO A 232 20.92 -18.98 -2.48
C PRO A 232 19.62 -19.74 -2.78
N GLY A 233 19.05 -19.50 -3.98
CA GLY A 233 17.73 -20.01 -4.34
C GLY A 233 16.55 -19.19 -3.84
N GLY A 234 16.76 -18.21 -2.94
CA GLY A 234 15.75 -17.28 -2.47
C GLY A 234 15.36 -16.22 -3.49
N TYR A 235 14.41 -15.36 -3.16
CA TYR A 235 13.79 -14.43 -4.12
C TYR A 235 13.78 -12.99 -3.63
N VAL A 236 13.83 -12.07 -4.59
CA VAL A 236 13.43 -10.67 -4.43
C VAL A 236 12.16 -10.44 -5.24
N VAL A 237 11.15 -9.81 -4.63
CA VAL A 237 9.86 -9.47 -5.26
C VAL A 237 9.59 -7.99 -5.03
N LEU A 238 9.47 -7.20 -6.10
CA LEU A 238 9.38 -5.75 -6.02
C LEU A 238 8.16 -5.23 -6.75
N GLU A 239 7.46 -4.28 -6.14
CA GLU A 239 6.58 -3.41 -6.89
C GLU A 239 7.42 -2.43 -7.71
N CYS A 240 7.01 -2.18 -8.95
CA CYS A 240 7.72 -1.30 -9.87
C CYS A 240 6.78 -0.28 -10.50
N HIS A 241 7.30 0.92 -10.77
CA HIS A 241 6.65 1.80 -11.72
C HIS A 241 6.59 1.13 -13.10
N ALA A 242 5.43 1.12 -13.76
CA ALA A 242 5.23 0.39 -15.01
C ALA A 242 6.26 0.77 -16.11
N ASP A 243 6.61 2.05 -16.20
CA ASP A 243 7.57 2.55 -17.19
C ASP A 243 9.02 2.18 -16.87
N HIS A 244 9.31 1.79 -15.63
CA HIS A 244 10.67 1.48 -15.17
C HIS A 244 10.88 -0.01 -14.83
N ALA A 245 9.87 -0.87 -14.94
CA ALA A 245 9.96 -2.28 -14.58
C ALA A 245 11.11 -3.00 -15.29
N ARG A 246 11.32 -2.75 -16.58
CA ARG A 246 12.43 -3.34 -17.37
C ARG A 246 13.79 -2.79 -16.97
N ALA A 247 13.88 -1.49 -16.64
CA ALA A 247 15.11 -0.89 -16.16
C ALA A 247 15.47 -1.42 -14.76
N THR A 248 14.46 -1.63 -13.90
CA THR A 248 14.62 -2.29 -12.59
C THR A 248 15.11 -3.72 -12.76
N ALA A 249 14.52 -4.51 -13.67
CA ALA A 249 14.94 -5.87 -13.96
C ALA A 249 16.39 -5.95 -14.43
N ALA A 250 16.84 -4.97 -15.22
CA ALA A 250 18.23 -4.92 -15.73
C ALA A 250 19.28 -4.68 -14.64
N LEU A 251 18.90 -4.32 -13.41
CA LEU A 251 19.83 -4.22 -12.28
C LEU A 251 20.27 -5.61 -11.78
N PHE A 252 19.40 -6.61 -11.89
CA PHE A 252 19.62 -7.95 -11.37
C PHE A 252 20.37 -8.79 -12.42
N THR A 253 21.70 -8.85 -12.32
CA THR A 253 22.59 -9.49 -13.32
C THR A 253 23.39 -10.62 -12.69
N ALA A 254 24.63 -10.35 -12.28
CA ALA A 254 25.53 -11.35 -11.71
C ALA A 254 24.99 -11.88 -10.37
N GLY A 255 24.89 -13.20 -10.22
CA GLY A 255 24.35 -13.84 -9.02
C GLY A 255 22.83 -13.97 -8.99
N TRP A 256 22.15 -13.54 -10.06
CA TRP A 256 20.69 -13.65 -10.21
C TRP A 256 20.32 -14.47 -11.45
N LYS A 257 19.21 -15.20 -11.39
CA LYS A 257 18.59 -15.79 -12.58
C LYS A 257 17.88 -14.70 -13.39
N ALA A 258 17.41 -15.06 -14.59
CA ALA A 258 16.66 -14.13 -15.42
C ALA A 258 15.43 -13.61 -14.67
N PRO A 259 15.27 -12.28 -14.52
CA PRO A 259 14.11 -11.68 -13.85
C PRO A 259 12.81 -11.95 -14.61
N GLU A 260 11.74 -12.17 -13.87
CA GLU A 260 10.37 -12.25 -14.38
C GLU A 260 9.64 -10.92 -14.09
N ILE A 261 8.98 -10.36 -15.09
CA ILE A 261 8.13 -9.20 -14.95
C ILE A 261 6.68 -9.66 -15.09
N LEU A 262 5.91 -9.51 -14.02
CA LEU A 262 4.49 -9.86 -13.96
C LEU A 262 3.63 -8.61 -14.18
N ARG A 263 2.44 -8.84 -14.76
CA ARG A 263 1.49 -7.77 -15.03
C ARG A 263 0.39 -7.76 -13.97
N ASP A 264 -0.01 -6.54 -13.59
CA ASP A 264 -1.15 -6.33 -12.70
C ASP A 264 -2.49 -6.58 -13.42
N PHE A 265 -3.60 -6.58 -12.67
CA PHE A 265 -4.95 -6.79 -13.19
C PHE A 265 -5.37 -5.75 -14.25
N CYS A 266 -4.66 -4.61 -14.33
CA CYS A 266 -4.81 -3.62 -15.40
C CYS A 266 -3.91 -3.89 -16.61
N GLY A 267 -3.10 -4.96 -16.58
CA GLY A 267 -2.17 -5.35 -17.66
C GLY A 267 -0.87 -4.58 -17.68
N LYS A 268 -0.56 -3.75 -16.66
CA LYS A 268 0.70 -3.00 -16.57
C LYS A 268 1.80 -3.87 -15.97
N GLU A 269 3.03 -3.73 -16.45
CA GLU A 269 4.22 -4.36 -15.89
C GLU A 269 4.50 -3.77 -14.50
N ARG A 270 4.13 -4.49 -13.41
CA ARG A 270 4.09 -3.95 -12.05
C ARG A 270 4.95 -4.71 -11.05
N THR A 271 5.07 -6.02 -11.19
CA THR A 271 5.79 -6.85 -10.23
C THR A 271 7.03 -7.44 -10.87
N LEU A 272 8.19 -7.21 -10.27
CA LEU A 272 9.43 -7.89 -10.61
C LEU A 272 9.66 -9.02 -9.63
N ARG A 273 9.90 -10.24 -10.13
CA ARG A 273 10.33 -11.39 -9.34
C ARG A 273 11.66 -11.93 -9.87
N VAL A 274 12.64 -12.08 -9.00
CA VAL A 274 13.98 -12.56 -9.40
C VAL A 274 14.54 -13.51 -8.36
N GLN A 275 15.12 -14.62 -8.81
CA GLN A 275 15.70 -15.65 -7.95
C GLN A 275 17.21 -15.48 -7.86
N ARG A 276 17.75 -15.58 -6.65
CA ARG A 276 19.18 -15.67 -6.44
C ARG A 276 19.72 -17.01 -6.97
N ALA A 277 20.82 -16.96 -7.70
CA ALA A 277 21.44 -18.16 -8.30
C ALA A 277 22.07 -19.11 -7.26
#